data_97b60f1566032a076c45912ccaa78290
#
_entry.id   97b60f1566032a076c45912ccaa78290
#
_cell.length_a   1.000
_cell.length_b   1.000
_cell.length_c   1.000
_cell.angle_alpha   90.00
_cell.angle_beta   90.00
_cell.angle_gamma   90.00
#
_symmetry.space_group_name_H-M   'P 1'
#
loop_
_entity.id
_entity.type
_entity.pdbx_description
1 polymer ?
#
loop_
_entity_poly.entity_id
_entity_poly.type
_entity_poly.pdbx_seq_one_letter_code
_entity_poly.pdbx_strand_id
1 'polypeptide(L)'
;MGFQENKMPEVKRQRPGTMRLVDATQYRLPLAGVVSILHRASGAMMFALLPLVIWLFDTSVTSEISFEVFRSAFGAGIGWVPGWFVKLAVLGLIWAYLHHFIAGVRHLWMDATHSVTKEFGRQSAVVTLVLSVLFTVALGAKLFGLY
;
A
#
# COMPACT_ATOMS: atom_id res chain seq x y z
N MET A 1 -35.67 -29.77 53.07
CA MET A 1 -35.98 -29.18 51.75
C MET A 1 -34.63 -28.91 51.10
N GLY A 2 -34.22 -29.80 50.17
CA GLY A 2 -32.95 -29.66 49.45
C GLY A 2 -33.12 -28.74 48.25
N PHE A 3 -32.38 -27.65 48.19
CA PHE A 3 -32.28 -26.82 46.94
C PHE A 3 -31.55 -27.62 45.87
N GLN A 4 -32.27 -28.06 44.88
CA GLN A 4 -31.68 -28.59 43.64
C GLN A 4 -31.10 -27.41 42.85
N GLU A 5 -29.80 -27.30 42.85
CA GLU A 5 -29.02 -26.35 42.01
C GLU A 5 -29.22 -26.73 40.53
N ASN A 6 -30.06 -25.98 39.84
CA ASN A 6 -30.35 -26.18 38.40
C ASN A 6 -29.10 -25.74 37.62
N LYS A 7 -28.11 -26.64 37.44
CA LYS A 7 -26.96 -26.41 36.57
C LYS A 7 -27.43 -26.25 35.14
N MET A 8 -27.47 -25.00 34.66
CA MET A 8 -27.67 -24.74 33.24
C MET A 8 -26.61 -25.49 32.40
N PRO A 9 -27.02 -26.14 31.32
CA PRO A 9 -26.07 -26.87 30.47
C PRO A 9 -24.99 -25.91 29.96
N GLU A 10 -23.73 -26.25 30.22
CA GLU A 10 -22.56 -25.53 29.75
C GLU A 10 -22.53 -25.61 28.21
N VAL A 11 -22.98 -24.56 27.55
CA VAL A 11 -22.89 -24.45 26.09
C VAL A 11 -21.42 -24.32 25.72
N LYS A 12 -20.76 -25.44 25.38
CA LYS A 12 -19.44 -25.47 24.78
C LYS A 12 -19.48 -24.65 23.48
N ARG A 13 -19.11 -23.36 23.56
CA ARG A 13 -18.89 -22.54 22.37
C ARG A 13 -17.71 -23.14 21.62
N GLN A 14 -17.98 -23.82 20.52
CA GLN A 14 -16.94 -24.27 19.60
C GLN A 14 -16.19 -23.01 19.12
N ARG A 15 -14.87 -22.99 19.31
CA ARG A 15 -14.02 -21.93 18.75
C ARG A 15 -14.14 -22.02 17.24
N PRO A 16 -14.36 -20.88 16.53
CA PRO A 16 -14.31 -20.88 15.09
C PRO A 16 -12.99 -21.48 14.60
N GLY A 17 -13.04 -22.37 13.64
CA GLY A 17 -11.85 -22.92 13.00
C GLY A 17 -11.02 -21.83 12.27
N THR A 18 -9.80 -22.16 11.89
CA THR A 18 -8.97 -21.28 11.06
C THR A 18 -9.61 -21.10 9.69
N MET A 19 -9.68 -19.85 9.21
CA MET A 19 -10.18 -19.52 7.88
C MET A 19 -9.29 -20.17 6.80
N ARG A 20 -9.86 -20.84 5.83
CA ARG A 20 -9.14 -21.40 4.69
C ARG A 20 -8.82 -20.27 3.69
N LEU A 21 -7.70 -20.37 2.96
CA LEU A 21 -7.34 -19.36 1.96
C LEU A 21 -8.43 -19.15 0.90
N VAL A 22 -9.16 -20.22 0.53
CA VAL A 22 -10.29 -20.15 -0.41
C VAL A 22 -11.43 -19.30 0.16
N ASP A 23 -11.71 -19.40 1.45
CA ASP A 23 -12.78 -18.61 2.10
C ASP A 23 -12.39 -17.11 2.11
N ALA A 24 -11.09 -16.80 2.21
CA ALA A 24 -10.58 -15.43 2.15
C ALA A 24 -10.81 -14.77 0.77
N THR A 25 -10.79 -15.54 -0.33
CA THR A 25 -11.06 -15.01 -1.69
C THR A 25 -12.54 -14.71 -1.93
N GLN A 26 -13.44 -15.36 -1.18
CA GLN A 26 -14.89 -15.17 -1.27
C GLN A 26 -15.39 -14.10 -0.30
N TYR A 27 -14.56 -13.69 0.66
CA TYR A 27 -14.93 -12.69 1.65
C TYR A 27 -14.89 -11.28 1.05
N ARG A 28 -16.02 -10.57 1.13
CA ARG A 28 -16.09 -9.17 0.68
C ARG A 28 -15.37 -8.27 1.67
N LEU A 29 -14.12 -7.93 1.35
CA LEU A 29 -13.27 -7.08 2.19
C LEU A 29 -13.87 -5.66 2.32
N PRO A 30 -13.97 -5.11 3.54
CA PRO A 30 -14.29 -3.70 3.73
C PRO A 30 -13.15 -2.81 3.18
N LEU A 31 -13.48 -1.59 2.73
CA LEU A 31 -12.48 -0.66 2.16
C LEU A 31 -11.28 -0.41 3.09
N ALA A 32 -11.51 -0.34 4.40
CA ALA A 32 -10.42 -0.22 5.38
C ALA A 32 -9.46 -1.42 5.35
N GLY A 33 -9.98 -2.63 5.11
CA GLY A 33 -9.18 -3.84 4.93
C GLY A 33 -8.36 -3.79 3.64
N VAL A 34 -8.96 -3.32 2.54
CA VAL A 34 -8.25 -3.12 1.26
C VAL A 34 -7.08 -2.16 1.42
N VAL A 35 -7.30 -0.98 2.03
CA VAL A 35 -6.23 0.00 2.29
C VAL A 35 -5.12 -0.61 3.15
N SER A 36 -5.46 -1.40 4.17
CA SER A 36 -4.46 -2.08 5.01
C SER A 36 -3.61 -3.10 4.24
N ILE A 37 -4.20 -3.84 3.31
CA ILE A 37 -3.46 -4.79 2.45
C ILE A 37 -2.57 -4.01 1.48
N LEU A 38 -3.09 -2.97 0.83
CA LEU A 38 -2.33 -2.14 -0.09
C LEU A 38 -1.18 -1.40 0.61
N HIS A 39 -1.36 -0.98 1.87
CA HIS A 39 -0.29 -0.40 2.68
C HIS A 39 0.88 -1.37 2.87
N ARG A 40 0.60 -2.65 3.16
CA ARG A 40 1.64 -3.69 3.28
C ARG A 40 2.27 -4.00 1.92
N ALA A 41 1.45 -4.13 0.87
CA ALA A 41 1.94 -4.40 -0.49
C ALA A 41 2.83 -3.27 -1.01
N SER A 42 2.46 -2.00 -0.77
CA SER A 42 3.29 -0.85 -1.14
C SER A 42 4.62 -0.81 -0.40
N GLY A 43 4.64 -1.14 0.89
CA GLY A 43 5.88 -1.27 1.66
C GLY A 43 6.80 -2.37 1.12
N ALA A 44 6.24 -3.54 0.81
CA ALA A 44 6.99 -4.65 0.21
C ALA A 44 7.55 -4.29 -1.18
N MET A 45 6.76 -3.58 -2.01
CA MET A 45 7.20 -3.11 -3.34
C MET A 45 8.35 -2.11 -3.22
N MET A 46 8.27 -1.12 -2.33
CA MET A 46 9.36 -0.16 -2.10
C MET A 46 10.63 -0.85 -1.63
N PHE A 47 10.51 -1.83 -0.74
CA PHE A 47 11.66 -2.60 -0.27
C PHE A 47 12.30 -3.43 -1.40
N ALA A 48 11.49 -4.12 -2.20
CA ALA A 48 11.97 -4.93 -3.33
C ALA A 48 12.66 -4.09 -4.42
N LEU A 49 12.17 -2.86 -4.64
CA LEU A 49 12.73 -1.95 -5.65
C LEU A 49 13.77 -0.97 -5.06
N LEU A 50 14.15 -1.12 -3.80
CA LEU A 50 15.15 -0.26 -3.15
C LEU A 50 16.48 -0.20 -3.90
N PRO A 51 17.04 -1.29 -4.47
CA PRO A 51 18.26 -1.21 -5.28
C PRO A 51 18.12 -0.28 -6.49
N LEU A 52 16.96 -0.30 -7.16
CA LEU A 52 16.68 0.62 -8.27
C LEU A 52 16.61 2.07 -7.80
N VAL A 53 15.97 2.33 -6.66
CA VAL A 53 15.87 3.68 -6.07
C VAL A 53 17.25 4.22 -5.73
N ILE A 54 18.09 3.41 -5.09
CA ILE A 54 19.47 3.81 -4.71
C ILE A 54 20.29 4.11 -5.97
N TRP A 55 20.23 3.25 -6.97
CA TRP A 55 20.94 3.45 -8.23
C TRP A 55 20.48 4.71 -8.97
N LEU A 56 19.17 4.94 -9.08
CA LEU A 56 18.62 6.16 -9.68
C LEU A 56 19.04 7.42 -8.91
N PHE A 57 19.02 7.36 -7.59
CA PHE A 57 19.44 8.48 -6.76
C PHE A 57 20.95 8.77 -6.94
N ASP A 58 21.78 7.75 -6.80
CA ASP A 58 23.25 7.87 -6.96
C ASP A 58 23.60 8.46 -8.33
N THR A 59 23.06 7.90 -9.41
CA THR A 59 23.32 8.40 -10.76
C THR A 59 22.80 9.81 -10.99
N SER A 60 21.76 10.24 -10.28
CA SER A 60 21.19 11.58 -10.43
C SER A 60 22.02 12.69 -9.79
N VAL A 61 22.90 12.37 -8.79
CA VAL A 61 23.58 13.38 -7.97
C VAL A 61 25.10 13.31 -8.04
N THR A 62 25.70 12.23 -8.58
CA THR A 62 27.16 12.01 -8.48
C THR A 62 27.97 12.91 -9.42
N SER A 63 27.56 13.07 -10.69
CA SER A 63 28.25 13.90 -11.69
C SER A 63 27.35 14.23 -12.88
N GLU A 64 27.77 15.17 -13.73
CA GLU A 64 27.05 15.47 -14.99
C GLU A 64 26.97 14.24 -15.90
N ILE A 65 28.03 13.45 -16.00
CA ILE A 65 28.05 12.23 -16.83
C ILE A 65 27.05 11.20 -16.28
N SER A 66 27.01 10.98 -14.97
CA SER A 66 26.06 10.06 -14.36
C SER A 66 24.62 10.57 -14.45
N PHE A 67 24.41 11.88 -14.42
CA PHE A 67 23.10 12.48 -14.64
C PHE A 67 22.58 12.23 -16.07
N GLU A 68 23.43 12.22 -17.08
CA GLU A 68 23.03 11.81 -18.43
C GLU A 68 22.63 10.32 -18.49
N VAL A 69 23.31 9.44 -17.74
CA VAL A 69 22.90 8.03 -17.57
C VAL A 69 21.54 7.94 -16.91
N PHE A 70 21.31 8.71 -15.83
CA PHE A 70 20.00 8.80 -15.17
C PHE A 70 18.90 9.22 -16.17
N ARG A 71 19.13 10.28 -16.97
CA ARG A 71 18.16 10.74 -17.98
C ARG A 71 17.91 9.71 -19.06
N SER A 72 18.97 9.06 -19.54
CA SER A 72 18.87 8.04 -20.59
C SER A 72 18.08 6.81 -20.14
N ALA A 73 18.07 6.49 -18.85
CA ALA A 73 17.29 5.38 -18.29
C ALA A 73 15.78 5.51 -18.60
N PHE A 74 15.27 6.73 -18.64
CA PHE A 74 13.84 6.97 -18.93
C PHE A 74 13.51 7.03 -20.43
N GLY A 75 14.50 7.23 -21.28
CA GLY A 75 14.35 7.25 -22.74
C GLY A 75 14.78 5.94 -23.39
N ALA A 76 16.08 5.69 -23.37
CA ALA A 76 16.70 4.49 -23.94
C ALA A 76 16.45 3.23 -23.09
N GLY A 77 16.44 3.37 -21.76
CA GLY A 77 16.31 2.25 -20.82
C GLY A 77 17.60 1.93 -20.08
N ILE A 78 17.60 0.76 -19.41
CA ILE A 78 18.73 0.26 -18.61
C ILE A 78 19.09 -1.15 -19.13
N GLY A 79 20.21 -1.28 -19.83
CA GLY A 79 20.63 -2.54 -20.43
C GLY A 79 19.56 -3.07 -21.40
N TRP A 80 18.98 -4.24 -21.12
CA TRP A 80 17.90 -4.83 -21.93
C TRP A 80 16.49 -4.33 -21.57
N VAL A 81 16.35 -3.56 -20.51
CA VAL A 81 15.05 -3.03 -20.03
C VAL A 81 14.74 -1.73 -20.76
N PRO A 82 13.65 -1.64 -21.53
CA PRO A 82 13.30 -0.43 -22.27
C PRO A 82 12.85 0.71 -21.36
N GLY A 83 13.06 1.97 -21.77
CA GLY A 83 12.76 3.16 -20.97
C GLY A 83 11.29 3.29 -20.55
N TRP A 84 10.34 2.84 -21.37
CA TRP A 84 8.92 2.84 -20.99
C TRP A 84 8.66 1.92 -19.78
N PHE A 85 9.38 0.78 -19.66
CA PHE A 85 9.24 -0.11 -18.52
C PHE A 85 9.86 0.50 -17.25
N VAL A 86 10.98 1.23 -17.38
CA VAL A 86 11.58 2.01 -16.29
C VAL A 86 10.57 3.06 -15.80
N LYS A 87 9.91 3.79 -16.72
CA LYS A 87 8.86 4.75 -16.33
C LYS A 87 7.71 4.08 -15.60
N LEU A 88 7.26 2.89 -16.02
CA LEU A 88 6.20 2.15 -15.32
C LEU A 88 6.64 1.69 -13.93
N ALA A 89 7.88 1.22 -13.77
CA ALA A 89 8.42 0.84 -12.47
C ALA A 89 8.49 2.05 -11.52
N VAL A 90 8.94 3.20 -12.03
CA VAL A 90 8.98 4.45 -11.26
C VAL A 90 7.58 4.97 -10.95
N LEU A 91 6.61 4.85 -11.87
CA LEU A 91 5.21 5.17 -11.58
C LEU A 91 4.64 4.28 -10.47
N GLY A 92 4.94 2.99 -10.50
CA GLY A 92 4.59 2.05 -9.42
C GLY A 92 5.21 2.44 -8.08
N LEU A 93 6.47 2.89 -8.08
CA LEU A 93 7.15 3.39 -6.88
C LEU A 93 6.52 4.70 -6.36
N ILE A 94 6.16 5.62 -7.25
CA ILE A 94 5.45 6.86 -6.88
C ILE A 94 4.13 6.51 -6.19
N TRP A 95 3.34 5.61 -6.80
CA TRP A 95 2.10 5.15 -6.17
C TRP A 95 2.36 4.45 -4.83
N ALA A 96 3.33 3.54 -4.78
CA ALA A 96 3.66 2.81 -3.56
C ALA A 96 4.05 3.76 -2.43
N TYR A 97 4.90 4.74 -2.71
CA TYR A 97 5.31 5.74 -1.73
C TYR A 97 4.13 6.60 -1.24
N LEU A 98 3.35 7.15 -2.16
CA LEU A 98 2.22 8.02 -1.83
C LEU A 98 1.14 7.26 -1.04
N HIS A 99 0.78 6.06 -1.51
CA HIS A 99 -0.20 5.24 -0.82
C HIS A 99 0.29 4.82 0.58
N HIS A 100 1.55 4.37 0.67
CA HIS A 100 2.14 3.96 1.94
C HIS A 100 2.19 5.12 2.94
N PHE A 101 2.62 6.28 2.50
CA PHE A 101 2.70 7.48 3.34
C PHE A 101 1.30 7.91 3.83
N ILE A 102 0.33 8.07 2.91
CA ILE A 102 -1.02 8.53 3.26
C ILE A 102 -1.73 7.52 4.17
N ALA A 103 -1.61 6.22 3.86
CA ALA A 103 -2.16 5.16 4.69
C ALA A 103 -1.46 5.07 6.06
N GLY A 104 -0.15 5.29 6.12
CA GLY A 104 0.61 5.38 7.36
C GLY A 104 0.15 6.53 8.25
N VAL A 105 0.01 7.74 7.69
CA VAL A 105 -0.55 8.90 8.41
C VAL A 105 -1.96 8.60 8.93
N ARG A 106 -2.80 7.94 8.11
CA ARG A 106 -4.13 7.49 8.55
C ARG A 106 -4.06 6.56 9.77
N HIS A 107 -3.15 5.59 9.77
CA HIS A 107 -2.98 4.68 10.91
C HIS A 107 -2.55 5.45 12.17
N LEU A 108 -1.55 6.32 12.06
CA LEU A 108 -1.10 7.15 13.19
C LEU A 108 -2.22 8.06 13.72
N TRP A 109 -3.04 8.63 12.84
CA TRP A 109 -4.20 9.43 13.24
C TRP A 109 -5.22 8.60 14.02
N MET A 110 -5.55 7.42 13.52
CA MET A 110 -6.49 6.51 14.20
C MET A 110 -5.98 6.11 15.58
N ASP A 111 -4.69 5.85 15.72
CA ASP A 111 -4.06 5.49 16.99
C ASP A 111 -4.06 6.68 17.96
N ALA A 112 -3.72 7.88 17.51
CA ALA A 112 -3.66 9.10 18.33
C ALA A 112 -5.04 9.55 18.81
N THR A 113 -6.09 9.40 17.99
CA THR A 113 -7.45 9.87 18.30
C THR A 113 -8.39 8.76 18.80
N HIS A 114 -7.94 7.50 18.81
CA HIS A 114 -8.75 6.32 19.13
C HIS A 114 -10.03 6.22 18.26
N SER A 115 -10.00 6.79 17.04
CA SER A 115 -11.13 6.88 16.12
C SER A 115 -11.25 5.60 15.29
N VAL A 116 -11.79 4.53 15.90
CA VAL A 116 -11.89 3.17 15.30
C VAL A 116 -13.32 2.77 14.94
N THR A 117 -14.22 3.75 14.71
CA THR A 117 -15.58 3.44 14.26
C THR A 117 -15.61 2.92 12.83
N LYS A 118 -16.63 2.13 12.48
CA LYS A 118 -16.80 1.58 11.13
C LYS A 118 -16.93 2.68 10.07
N GLU A 119 -17.66 3.73 10.41
CA GLU A 119 -17.92 4.90 9.56
C GLU A 119 -16.63 5.66 9.28
N PHE A 120 -15.87 6.01 10.31
CA PHE A 120 -14.58 6.67 10.18
C PHE A 120 -13.58 5.82 9.39
N GLY A 121 -13.53 4.51 9.68
CA GLY A 121 -12.69 3.56 8.96
C GLY A 121 -12.97 3.52 7.46
N ARG A 122 -14.26 3.60 7.05
CA ARG A 122 -14.66 3.66 5.64
C ARG A 122 -14.32 5.00 5.01
N GLN A 123 -14.66 6.11 5.63
CA GLN A 123 -14.44 7.45 5.10
C GLN A 123 -12.94 7.74 4.91
N SER A 124 -12.13 7.48 5.94
CA SER A 124 -10.69 7.66 5.89
C SER A 124 -10.02 6.75 4.85
N ALA A 125 -10.55 5.54 4.62
CA ALA A 125 -10.06 4.66 3.57
C ALA A 125 -10.35 5.23 2.16
N VAL A 126 -11.53 5.79 1.92
CA VAL A 126 -11.86 6.46 0.66
C VAL A 126 -10.92 7.64 0.42
N VAL A 127 -10.71 8.50 1.42
CA VAL A 127 -9.78 9.64 1.33
C VAL A 127 -8.38 9.17 0.97
N THR A 128 -7.87 8.12 1.62
CA THR A 128 -6.56 7.55 1.33
C THR A 128 -6.44 7.08 -0.12
N LEU A 129 -7.43 6.34 -0.62
CA LEU A 129 -7.43 5.85 -2.01
C LEU A 129 -7.50 6.99 -3.02
N VAL A 130 -8.40 7.94 -2.81
CA VAL A 130 -8.56 9.09 -3.72
C VAL A 130 -7.29 9.93 -3.78
N LEU A 131 -6.72 10.31 -2.63
CA LEU A 131 -5.51 11.13 -2.60
C LEU A 131 -4.31 10.41 -3.21
N SER A 132 -4.12 9.12 -2.89
CA SER A 132 -3.00 8.37 -3.45
C SER A 132 -3.08 8.24 -4.98
N VAL A 133 -4.27 7.99 -5.53
CA VAL A 133 -4.48 7.91 -6.99
C VAL A 133 -4.33 9.30 -7.63
N LEU A 134 -4.94 10.34 -7.06
CA LEU A 134 -4.88 11.71 -7.58
C LEU A 134 -3.43 12.19 -7.72
N PHE A 135 -2.63 12.07 -6.65
CA PHE A 135 -1.24 12.49 -6.68
C PHE A 135 -0.39 11.60 -7.59
N THR A 136 -0.68 10.29 -7.66
CA THR A 136 0.02 9.40 -8.60
C THR A 136 -0.25 9.81 -10.05
N VAL A 137 -1.49 10.13 -10.40
CA VAL A 137 -1.84 10.59 -11.76
C VAL A 137 -1.15 11.92 -12.06
N ALA A 138 -1.16 12.87 -11.14
CA ALA A 138 -0.50 14.17 -11.32
C ALA A 138 1.02 14.00 -11.55
N LEU A 139 1.72 13.28 -10.67
CA LEU A 139 3.16 13.04 -10.83
C LEU A 139 3.49 12.13 -12.02
N GLY A 140 2.62 11.16 -12.30
CA GLY A 140 2.74 10.30 -13.49
C GLY A 140 2.62 11.10 -14.78
N ALA A 141 1.70 12.05 -14.87
CA ALA A 141 1.57 12.93 -16.03
C ALA A 141 2.87 13.69 -16.30
N LYS A 142 3.53 14.21 -15.26
CA LYS A 142 4.86 14.82 -15.37
C LYS A 142 5.94 13.83 -15.82
N LEU A 143 5.96 12.62 -15.23
CA LEU A 143 6.91 11.56 -15.59
C LEU A 143 6.83 11.19 -17.09
N PHE A 144 5.64 11.23 -17.67
CA PHE A 144 5.42 10.93 -19.08
C PHE A 144 5.50 12.17 -19.98
N GLY A 145 5.78 13.36 -19.43
CA GLY A 145 6.00 14.58 -20.19
C GLY A 145 4.73 15.23 -20.72
N LEU A 146 3.62 15.09 -20.03
CA LEU A 146 2.35 15.72 -20.40
C LEU A 146 2.26 17.19 -19.99
N TYR A 147 3.13 17.65 -19.08
CA TYR A 147 3.35 19.06 -18.70
C TYR A 147 4.73 19.25 -18.08
#